data_0a3412e6ebbc93793245f92fcbaa4aa3
#
_entry.id   0a3412e6ebbc93793245f92fcbaa4aa3
#
_cell.length_a   1.000
_cell.length_b   1.000
_cell.length_c   1.000
_cell.angle_alpha   90.00
_cell.angle_beta   90.00
_cell.angle_gamma   90.00
#
_symmetry.space_group_name_H-M   'P 1'
#
loop_
_entity.id
_entity.type
_entity.pdbx_description
1 polymer ?
#
loop_
_entity_poly.entity_id
_entity_poly.type
_entity_poly.pdbx_seq_one_letter_code
_entity_poly.pdbx_strand_id
1 'polypeptide(L)'
;VMSFYEIPYAEGVTFVRRTAQVFPDTDAGTVTGRASYQFQNTSGQEQSVSFGINPGYAISNVKANGADVPFTVSDYQEYNEALLEVTIPAEEDVELTMEYSGFPQESLPTMQGGKELSGEYLCLENSALSPRVMNVMPGDAGYPAEIEITLPENMLAIPFGSSEAKVVAKHEDGTRTWRYEQNGAGGILYAGDYIREDIEAGGMTIQFYYGRKHQAVMEAAKAVDAVKEVVDYCTEHYGSLSFGTGETLKLIQSRVAGG
;
A
#
# COMPACT_ATOMS: atom_id res chain seq x y z
N VAL A 1 8.99 9.15 30.71
CA VAL A 1 7.58 9.47 30.47
C VAL A 1 7.44 9.55 28.96
N MET A 2 6.90 8.50 28.31
CA MET A 2 6.52 8.57 26.89
C MET A 2 5.31 9.51 26.84
N SER A 3 5.46 10.67 26.24
CA SER A 3 4.36 11.53 25.86
C SER A 3 3.81 10.95 24.56
N PHE A 4 2.67 10.30 24.63
CA PHE A 4 1.90 9.99 23.43
C PHE A 4 1.41 11.32 22.87
N TYR A 5 1.89 11.69 21.70
CA TYR A 5 1.32 12.79 20.96
C TYR A 5 -0.07 12.33 20.47
N GLU A 6 -1.11 12.69 21.18
CA GLU A 6 -2.47 12.58 20.64
C GLU A 6 -2.60 13.62 19.51
N ILE A 7 -2.68 13.15 18.27
CA ILE A 7 -2.99 14.00 17.14
C ILE A 7 -4.52 14.24 17.19
N PRO A 8 -4.95 15.50 17.41
CA PRO A 8 -6.38 15.78 17.50
C PRO A 8 -7.07 15.51 16.16
N TYR A 9 -8.29 14.98 16.21
CA TYR A 9 -9.11 14.83 15.03
C TYR A 9 -9.44 16.19 14.41
N ALA A 10 -9.44 16.23 13.08
CA ALA A 10 -9.93 17.38 12.31
C ALA A 10 -11.45 17.40 12.37
N GLU A 11 -12.01 18.26 13.26
CA GLU A 11 -13.44 18.33 13.48
C GLU A 11 -14.20 18.77 12.22
N GLY A 12 -15.29 18.06 11.89
CA GLY A 12 -16.10 18.35 10.72
C GLY A 12 -15.45 18.00 9.39
N VAL A 13 -14.29 17.34 9.40
CA VAL A 13 -13.63 16.84 8.18
C VAL A 13 -13.87 15.34 8.05
N THR A 14 -14.38 14.94 6.90
CA THR A 14 -14.63 13.53 6.56
C THR A 14 -13.83 13.14 5.33
N PHE A 15 -13.21 11.98 5.39
CA PHE A 15 -12.50 11.38 4.26
C PHE A 15 -13.51 10.88 3.22
N VAL A 16 -13.25 11.17 1.93
CA VAL A 16 -14.09 10.71 0.83
C VAL A 16 -13.36 9.68 -0.02
N ARG A 17 -12.18 10.00 -0.52
CA ARG A 17 -11.42 9.13 -1.42
C ARG A 17 -9.94 9.51 -1.47
N ARG A 18 -9.09 8.52 -1.75
CA ARG A 18 -7.68 8.72 -2.10
C ARG A 18 -7.41 8.14 -3.49
N THR A 19 -6.55 8.82 -4.25
CA THR A 19 -5.88 8.24 -5.42
C THR A 19 -4.39 8.41 -5.27
N ALA A 20 -3.61 7.45 -5.71
CA ALA A 20 -2.17 7.56 -5.73
C ALA A 20 -1.60 6.98 -7.03
N GLN A 21 -0.57 7.63 -7.55
CA GLN A 21 0.26 7.16 -8.67
C GLN A 21 1.68 6.98 -8.14
N VAL A 22 2.18 5.75 -8.22
CA VAL A 22 3.44 5.35 -7.62
C VAL A 22 4.41 4.90 -8.71
N PHE A 23 5.61 5.45 -8.69
CA PHE A 23 6.66 5.21 -9.68
C PHE A 23 7.95 4.76 -8.96
N PRO A 24 8.11 3.46 -8.67
CA PRO A 24 9.35 2.94 -8.12
C PRO A 24 10.43 2.93 -9.20
N ASP A 25 11.62 3.37 -8.82
CA ASP A 25 12.84 3.14 -9.58
C ASP A 25 13.61 1.99 -8.91
N THR A 26 13.52 0.82 -9.49
CA THR A 26 14.11 -0.40 -8.91
C THR A 26 15.62 -0.44 -9.02
N ASP A 27 16.22 0.33 -9.91
CA ASP A 27 17.67 0.46 -10.05
C ASP A 27 18.25 1.43 -9.02
N ALA A 28 17.61 2.59 -8.86
CA ALA A 28 18.01 3.58 -7.87
C ALA A 28 17.55 3.25 -6.44
N GLY A 29 16.57 2.39 -6.26
CA GLY A 29 15.97 2.08 -4.95
C GLY A 29 15.12 3.22 -4.42
N THR A 30 14.57 4.06 -5.28
CA THR A 30 13.75 5.23 -4.93
C THR A 30 12.31 5.08 -5.36
N VAL A 31 11.43 5.84 -4.74
CA VAL A 31 10.03 5.97 -5.12
C VAL A 31 9.72 7.43 -5.37
N THR A 32 9.00 7.70 -6.45
CA THR A 32 8.33 8.98 -6.70
C THR A 32 6.84 8.71 -6.76
N GLY A 33 6.03 9.58 -6.17
CA GLY A 33 4.59 9.41 -6.19
C GLY A 33 3.84 10.73 -6.18
N ARG A 34 2.57 10.64 -6.55
CA ARG A 34 1.56 11.69 -6.44
C ARG A 34 0.36 11.13 -5.74
N ALA A 35 -0.19 11.86 -4.81
CA ALA A 35 -1.40 11.46 -4.11
C ALA A 35 -2.43 12.60 -4.13
N SER A 36 -3.69 12.24 -4.27
CA SER A 36 -4.84 13.14 -4.16
C SER A 36 -5.80 12.57 -3.12
N TYR A 37 -6.25 13.45 -2.23
CA TYR A 37 -7.18 13.14 -1.15
C TYR A 37 -8.39 14.05 -1.28
N GLN A 38 -9.57 13.46 -1.31
CA GLN A 38 -10.83 14.21 -1.29
C GLN A 38 -11.40 14.18 0.13
N PHE A 39 -11.72 15.36 0.65
CA PHE A 39 -12.35 15.58 1.96
C PHE A 39 -13.62 16.39 1.81
N GLN A 40 -14.55 16.16 2.75
CA GLN A 40 -15.62 17.09 3.04
C GLN A 40 -15.31 17.82 4.33
N ASN A 41 -15.27 19.16 4.28
CA ASN A 41 -15.06 20.01 5.44
C ASN A 41 -16.36 20.78 5.75
N THR A 42 -17.15 20.27 6.67
CA THR A 42 -18.40 20.88 7.10
C THR A 42 -18.25 21.81 8.29
N SER A 43 -17.02 22.01 8.77
CA SER A 43 -16.73 22.88 9.93
C SER A 43 -16.92 24.37 9.64
N GLY A 44 -16.88 24.76 8.36
CA GLY A 44 -16.90 26.17 7.94
C GLY A 44 -15.64 26.95 8.31
N GLN A 45 -14.56 26.25 8.69
CA GLN A 45 -13.27 26.81 9.10
C GLN A 45 -12.11 26.03 8.45
N GLU A 46 -10.95 26.65 8.39
CA GLU A 46 -9.71 25.93 8.09
C GLU A 46 -9.47 24.83 9.12
N GLN A 47 -8.97 23.68 8.68
CA GLN A 47 -8.69 22.54 9.53
C GLN A 47 -7.27 22.03 9.27
N SER A 48 -6.62 21.49 10.30
CA SER A 48 -5.34 20.80 10.19
C SER A 48 -5.57 19.32 9.95
N VAL A 49 -5.13 18.82 8.78
CA VAL A 49 -5.16 17.40 8.44
C VAL A 49 -3.75 16.83 8.53
N SER A 50 -3.62 15.70 9.20
CA SER A 50 -2.34 15.05 9.49
C SER A 50 -2.19 13.76 8.71
N PHE A 51 -0.95 13.53 8.24
CA PHE A 51 -0.55 12.33 7.50
C PHE A 51 0.70 11.72 8.12
N GLY A 52 0.72 10.39 8.21
CA GLY A 52 1.96 9.64 8.38
C GLY A 52 2.65 9.52 7.04
N ILE A 53 3.89 9.94 6.98
CA ILE A 53 4.72 9.84 5.78
C ILE A 53 5.96 9.00 6.07
N ASN A 54 6.47 8.32 5.05
CA ASN A 54 7.72 7.60 5.20
C ASN A 54 8.87 8.59 5.47
N PRO A 55 9.74 8.33 6.48
CA PRO A 55 10.82 9.24 6.84
C PRO A 55 11.83 9.49 5.72
N GLY A 56 11.90 8.58 4.75
CA GLY A 56 12.79 8.71 3.58
C GLY A 56 12.23 9.58 2.46
N TYR A 57 11.00 10.11 2.61
CA TYR A 57 10.35 10.90 1.56
C TYR A 57 10.39 12.40 1.85
N ALA A 58 10.72 13.17 0.82
CA ALA A 58 10.47 14.60 0.75
C ALA A 58 9.08 14.84 0.16
N ILE A 59 8.34 15.77 0.77
CA ILE A 59 7.01 16.19 0.31
C ILE A 59 7.14 17.52 -0.43
N SER A 60 6.43 17.65 -1.54
CA SER A 60 6.41 18.86 -2.36
C SER A 60 5.04 19.05 -3.03
N ASN A 61 4.86 20.25 -3.63
CA ASN A 61 3.66 20.59 -4.41
C ASN A 61 2.34 20.30 -3.67
N VAL A 62 2.29 20.70 -2.39
CA VAL A 62 1.06 20.51 -1.57
C VAL A 62 0.07 21.61 -1.93
N LYS A 63 -1.09 21.20 -2.47
CA LYS A 63 -2.13 22.10 -2.94
C LYS A 63 -3.50 21.64 -2.47
N ALA A 64 -4.34 22.59 -2.06
CA ALA A 64 -5.75 22.37 -1.83
C ALA A 64 -6.55 23.13 -2.90
N ASN A 65 -7.43 22.44 -3.62
CA ASN A 65 -8.22 22.99 -4.72
C ASN A 65 -7.35 23.76 -5.74
N GLY A 66 -6.14 23.25 -6.00
CA GLY A 66 -5.17 23.84 -6.94
C GLY A 66 -4.33 25.00 -6.40
N ALA A 67 -4.58 25.50 -5.21
CA ALA A 67 -3.82 26.56 -4.57
C ALA A 67 -2.78 25.99 -3.58
N ASP A 68 -1.61 26.57 -3.52
CA ASP A 68 -0.59 26.20 -2.53
C ASP A 68 -1.12 26.44 -1.11
N VAL A 69 -0.90 25.48 -0.22
CA VAL A 69 -1.31 25.58 1.18
C VAL A 69 -0.12 25.36 2.13
N PRO A 70 -0.18 25.94 3.33
CA PRO A 70 0.86 25.73 4.33
C PRO A 70 0.93 24.29 4.78
N PHE A 71 2.14 23.78 4.96
CA PHE A 71 2.36 22.46 5.55
C PHE A 71 3.65 22.44 6.35
N THR A 72 3.75 21.53 7.30
CA THR A 72 4.94 21.26 8.08
C THR A 72 5.23 19.76 8.09
N VAL A 73 6.51 19.42 8.14
CA VAL A 73 6.96 18.03 8.34
C VAL A 73 7.78 18.00 9.62
N SER A 74 7.44 17.08 10.52
CA SER A 74 8.14 16.87 11.77
C SER A 74 8.41 15.40 12.01
N ASP A 75 9.42 15.10 12.84
CA ASP A 75 9.68 13.74 13.28
C ASP A 75 8.52 13.27 14.15
N TYR A 76 8.00 12.08 13.80
CA TYR A 76 6.98 11.41 14.56
C TYR A 76 7.51 10.06 15.00
N GLN A 77 7.53 9.80 16.31
CA GLN A 77 8.23 8.63 16.85
C GLN A 77 7.36 7.37 16.91
N GLU A 78 6.10 7.48 16.57
CA GLU A 78 5.22 6.33 16.53
C GLU A 78 5.28 5.67 15.15
N TYR A 79 5.45 4.36 15.12
CA TYR A 79 5.56 3.56 13.88
C TYR A 79 6.70 3.95 12.92
N ASN A 80 7.70 4.70 13.40
CA ASN A 80 8.81 5.16 12.57
C ASN A 80 8.37 5.94 11.32
N GLU A 81 7.32 6.73 11.45
CA GLU A 81 6.82 7.65 10.42
C GLU A 81 7.21 9.09 10.78
N ALA A 82 7.30 9.96 9.78
CA ALA A 82 7.28 11.40 9.97
C ALA A 82 5.83 11.91 9.90
N LEU A 83 5.56 13.04 10.52
CA LEU A 83 4.25 13.68 10.54
C LEU A 83 4.21 14.83 9.56
N LEU A 84 3.30 14.75 8.59
CA LEU A 84 2.94 15.85 7.72
C LEU A 84 1.63 16.46 8.23
N GLU A 85 1.64 17.76 8.50
CA GLU A 85 0.45 18.53 8.86
C GLU A 85 0.17 19.56 7.77
N VAL A 86 -1.06 19.57 7.27
CA VAL A 86 -1.50 20.43 6.18
C VAL A 86 -2.73 21.22 6.63
N THR A 87 -2.72 22.54 6.43
CA THR A 87 -3.93 23.35 6.65
C THR A 87 -4.80 23.32 5.39
N ILE A 88 -5.97 22.73 5.48
CA ILE A 88 -6.97 22.73 4.41
C ILE A 88 -7.93 23.90 4.56
N PRO A 89 -8.47 24.45 3.46
CA PRO A 89 -9.38 25.60 3.50
C PRO A 89 -10.77 25.25 4.05
N ALA A 90 -11.55 26.31 4.30
CA ALA A 90 -12.90 26.22 4.85
C ALA A 90 -13.99 25.78 3.85
N GLU A 91 -13.64 25.58 2.58
CA GLU A 91 -14.55 25.10 1.55
C GLU A 91 -15.05 23.70 1.87
N GLU A 92 -16.30 23.40 1.52
CA GLU A 92 -16.94 22.11 1.81
C GLU A 92 -16.26 20.94 1.08
N ASP A 93 -15.97 21.11 -0.20
CA ASP A 93 -15.26 20.11 -0.99
C ASP A 93 -13.78 20.50 -1.12
N VAL A 94 -12.90 19.66 -0.60
CA VAL A 94 -11.46 19.88 -0.66
C VAL A 94 -10.77 18.73 -1.37
N GLU A 95 -10.07 19.05 -2.45
CA GLU A 95 -9.09 18.15 -3.08
C GLU A 95 -7.69 18.58 -2.66
N LEU A 96 -7.03 17.76 -1.85
CA LEU A 96 -5.64 17.96 -1.43
C LEU A 96 -4.73 17.08 -2.27
N THR A 97 -3.79 17.69 -2.98
CA THR A 97 -2.79 16.98 -3.79
C THR A 97 -1.39 17.22 -3.24
N MET A 98 -0.54 16.22 -3.37
CA MET A 98 0.88 16.30 -3.00
C MET A 98 1.74 15.37 -3.83
N GLU A 99 3.01 15.71 -3.93
CA GLU A 99 4.05 14.85 -4.49
C GLU A 99 5.01 14.41 -3.39
N TYR A 100 5.53 13.21 -3.51
CA TYR A 100 6.51 12.65 -2.58
C TYR A 100 7.58 11.87 -3.33
N SER A 101 8.81 11.90 -2.81
CA SER A 101 9.91 11.16 -3.42
C SER A 101 11.04 10.90 -2.45
N GLY A 102 11.75 9.82 -2.65
CA GLY A 102 12.94 9.49 -1.87
C GLY A 102 13.21 8.00 -1.75
N PHE A 103 14.03 7.67 -0.78
CA PHE A 103 14.37 6.27 -0.45
C PHE A 103 13.44 5.81 0.66
N PRO A 104 12.50 4.88 0.41
CA PRO A 104 11.62 4.39 1.45
C PRO A 104 12.41 3.73 2.58
N GLN A 105 12.06 4.04 3.82
CA GLN A 105 12.61 3.43 5.02
C GLN A 105 11.61 2.48 5.63
N GLU A 106 12.09 1.53 6.44
CA GLU A 106 11.23 0.59 7.16
C GLU A 106 10.33 1.34 8.16
N SER A 107 9.05 1.00 8.14
CA SER A 107 8.06 1.61 9.03
C SER A 107 7.99 0.96 10.42
N LEU A 108 8.49 -0.28 10.57
CA LEU A 108 8.49 -1.00 11.85
C LEU A 108 9.82 -1.73 12.05
N PRO A 109 10.63 -1.34 13.06
CA PRO A 109 11.91 -2.01 13.34
C PRO A 109 11.78 -3.45 13.85
N THR A 110 10.58 -3.89 14.19
CA THR A 110 10.30 -5.25 14.70
C THR A 110 9.89 -6.24 13.63
N MET A 111 9.47 -5.80 12.48
CA MET A 111 9.25 -6.68 11.34
C MET A 111 10.58 -6.82 10.61
N GLN A 112 11.18 -7.99 10.72
CA GLN A 112 12.40 -8.36 9.99
C GLN A 112 12.09 -8.50 8.49
N GLY A 113 11.72 -7.45 7.89
CA GLY A 113 11.32 -7.39 6.52
C GLY A 113 11.56 -6.02 6.00
N GLY A 114 12.81 -5.70 5.97
CA GLY A 114 13.20 -4.44 5.44
C GLY A 114 12.73 -4.21 4.04
N LYS A 115 12.62 -2.96 3.73
CA LYS A 115 12.47 -2.47 2.39
C LYS A 115 13.30 -3.29 1.43
N GLU A 116 12.67 -3.98 0.54
CA GLU A 116 13.33 -4.41 -0.66
C GLU A 116 12.69 -3.68 -1.83
N LEU A 117 13.45 -2.80 -2.40
CA LEU A 117 13.16 -2.19 -3.67
C LEU A 117 14.31 -2.58 -4.59
N SER A 118 14.09 -3.58 -5.41
CA SER A 118 15.06 -4.10 -6.37
C SER A 118 14.39 -4.45 -7.70
N GLY A 119 15.18 -4.71 -8.73
CA GLY A 119 14.68 -5.19 -10.02
C GLY A 119 13.98 -6.54 -10.01
N GLU A 120 14.04 -7.26 -8.90
CA GLU A 120 13.42 -8.58 -8.76
C GLU A 120 12.21 -8.58 -7.82
N TYR A 121 12.19 -7.66 -6.85
CA TYR A 121 11.19 -7.66 -5.78
C TYR A 121 11.05 -6.28 -5.14
N LEU A 122 9.83 -5.90 -4.80
CA LEU A 122 9.55 -4.77 -3.93
C LEU A 122 8.37 -5.07 -2.99
N CYS A 123 8.39 -4.43 -1.84
CA CYS A 123 7.28 -4.36 -0.91
C CYS A 123 7.15 -2.90 -0.45
N LEU A 124 6.00 -2.31 -0.73
CA LEU A 124 5.67 -0.97 -0.25
C LEU A 124 4.51 -1.06 0.72
N GLU A 125 4.76 -0.68 1.96
CA GLU A 125 3.84 -0.84 3.06
C GLU A 125 3.44 0.53 3.63
N ASN A 126 2.15 0.75 3.83
CA ASN A 126 1.56 1.95 4.46
C ASN A 126 2.12 3.26 3.87
N SER A 127 2.84 4.05 4.67
CA SER A 127 3.39 5.34 4.24
C SER A 127 4.51 5.24 3.20
N ALA A 128 5.10 4.04 3.00
CA ALA A 128 6.01 3.80 1.89
C ALA A 128 5.27 3.71 0.54
N LEU A 129 4.01 3.32 0.55
CA LEU A 129 3.17 3.29 -0.64
C LEU A 129 2.65 4.69 -0.99
N SER A 130 2.08 5.38 -0.02
CA SER A 130 1.65 6.79 -0.14
C SER A 130 1.38 7.40 1.24
N PRO A 131 1.41 8.73 1.41
CA PRO A 131 1.04 9.39 2.65
C PRO A 131 -0.28 8.88 3.22
N ARG A 132 -0.31 8.54 4.50
CA ARG A 132 -1.43 7.89 5.19
C ARG A 132 -2.18 8.91 6.05
N VAL A 133 -3.47 9.11 5.78
CA VAL A 133 -4.32 9.97 6.61
C VAL A 133 -4.38 9.44 8.05
N MET A 134 -4.25 10.32 9.04
CA MET A 134 -4.18 9.93 10.46
C MET A 134 -5.35 10.45 11.31
N ASN A 135 -5.79 11.68 11.08
CA ASN A 135 -6.71 12.38 12.00
C ASN A 135 -8.05 12.78 11.36
N VAL A 136 -8.46 12.11 10.30
CA VAL A 136 -9.73 12.35 9.62
C VAL A 136 -10.60 11.11 9.73
N MET A 137 -11.84 11.30 10.10
CA MET A 137 -12.81 10.22 10.17
C MET A 137 -13.16 9.69 8.78
N PRO A 138 -13.39 8.38 8.64
CA PRO A 138 -13.86 7.81 7.39
C PRO A 138 -15.29 8.28 7.11
N GLY A 139 -15.64 8.35 5.82
CA GLY A 139 -17.03 8.41 5.39
C GLY A 139 -17.73 7.05 5.50
N ASP A 140 -18.96 6.97 5.02
CA ASP A 140 -19.77 5.74 5.05
C ASP A 140 -19.10 4.58 4.28
N ALA A 141 -18.31 4.88 3.26
CA ALA A 141 -17.55 3.92 2.47
C ALA A 141 -16.19 3.52 3.10
N GLY A 142 -15.85 4.04 4.29
CA GLY A 142 -14.55 3.83 4.92
C GLY A 142 -13.47 4.74 4.33
N TYR A 143 -12.32 4.15 3.95
CA TYR A 143 -11.18 4.85 3.31
C TYR A 143 -10.93 4.30 1.90
N PRO A 144 -11.84 4.52 0.94
CA PRO A 144 -11.64 3.99 -0.41
C PRO A 144 -10.44 4.64 -1.09
N ALA A 145 -9.64 3.80 -1.73
CA ALA A 145 -8.44 4.22 -2.44
C ALA A 145 -8.32 3.52 -3.78
N GLU A 146 -7.89 4.25 -4.80
CA GLU A 146 -7.44 3.73 -6.08
C GLU A 146 -5.94 3.99 -6.22
N ILE A 147 -5.19 2.94 -6.44
CA ILE A 147 -3.73 2.99 -6.54
C ILE A 147 -3.30 2.54 -7.92
N GLU A 148 -2.47 3.35 -8.54
CA GLU A 148 -1.74 3.00 -9.75
C GLU A 148 -0.25 2.85 -9.43
N ILE A 149 0.37 1.80 -9.92
CA ILE A 149 1.81 1.60 -9.83
C ILE A 149 2.38 1.26 -11.21
N THR A 150 3.46 1.93 -11.59
CA THR A 150 4.16 1.69 -12.84
C THR A 150 5.44 0.91 -12.57
N LEU A 151 5.53 -0.28 -13.16
CA LEU A 151 6.57 -1.28 -12.91
C LEU A 151 7.21 -1.74 -14.21
N PRO A 152 8.44 -2.27 -14.20
CA PRO A 152 8.99 -3.05 -15.30
C PRO A 152 8.03 -4.15 -15.77
N GLU A 153 8.00 -4.44 -17.06
CA GLU A 153 6.99 -5.33 -17.64
C GLU A 153 7.08 -6.80 -17.15
N ASN A 154 8.23 -7.21 -16.62
CA ASN A 154 8.45 -8.54 -16.03
C ASN A 154 7.89 -8.66 -14.61
N MET A 155 7.47 -7.56 -13.97
CA MET A 155 6.93 -7.58 -12.62
C MET A 155 5.42 -7.69 -12.59
N LEU A 156 4.90 -8.47 -11.64
CA LEU A 156 3.48 -8.50 -11.27
C LEU A 156 3.26 -7.60 -10.06
N ALA A 157 2.15 -6.85 -10.06
CA ALA A 157 1.69 -6.11 -8.89
C ALA A 157 0.68 -6.97 -8.11
N ILE A 158 0.92 -7.17 -6.81
CA ILE A 158 0.14 -8.04 -5.94
C ILE A 158 -0.29 -7.25 -4.71
N PRO A 159 -1.48 -6.63 -4.73
CA PRO A 159 -2.04 -5.97 -3.56
C PRO A 159 -2.33 -7.00 -2.47
N PHE A 160 -2.12 -6.61 -1.22
CA PHE A 160 -2.50 -7.45 -0.07
C PHE A 160 -4.04 -7.55 0.05
N GLY A 161 -4.49 -8.68 0.55
CA GLY A 161 -5.92 -8.94 0.75
C GLY A 161 -6.65 -9.36 -0.54
N SER A 162 -7.94 -9.05 -0.62
CA SER A 162 -8.82 -9.48 -1.72
C SER A 162 -8.71 -8.63 -2.99
N SER A 163 -7.98 -7.52 -2.96
CA SER A 163 -7.81 -6.64 -4.13
C SER A 163 -7.01 -7.31 -5.23
N GLU A 164 -7.40 -7.06 -6.48
CA GLU A 164 -6.72 -7.56 -7.67
C GLU A 164 -6.22 -6.39 -8.51
N ALA A 165 -4.94 -6.41 -8.87
CA ALA A 165 -4.37 -5.43 -9.78
C ALA A 165 -4.56 -5.83 -11.23
N LYS A 166 -4.87 -4.84 -12.08
CA LYS A 166 -5.03 -5.02 -13.53
C LYS A 166 -4.14 -4.06 -14.28
N VAL A 167 -3.57 -4.52 -15.38
CA VAL A 167 -2.81 -3.64 -16.29
C VAL A 167 -3.76 -2.68 -16.99
N VAL A 168 -3.55 -1.39 -16.80
CA VAL A 168 -4.34 -0.31 -17.42
C VAL A 168 -3.59 0.43 -18.53
N ALA A 169 -2.25 0.35 -18.53
CA ALA A 169 -1.43 0.92 -19.59
C ALA A 169 -0.14 0.11 -19.78
N LYS A 170 0.35 0.11 -21.03
CA LYS A 170 1.67 -0.41 -21.40
C LYS A 170 2.43 0.74 -22.05
N HIS A 171 3.69 0.91 -21.69
CA HIS A 171 4.53 2.00 -22.14
C HIS A 171 5.63 1.50 -23.09
N GLU A 172 6.10 2.38 -23.99
CA GLU A 172 7.16 2.05 -24.95
C GLU A 172 8.53 1.81 -24.31
N ASP A 173 8.71 2.32 -23.08
CA ASP A 173 9.94 2.13 -22.29
C ASP A 173 10.04 0.74 -21.61
N GLY A 174 9.09 -0.17 -21.86
CA GLY A 174 9.07 -1.51 -21.27
C GLY A 174 8.49 -1.52 -19.86
N THR A 175 7.71 -0.53 -19.49
CA THR A 175 6.98 -0.52 -18.21
C THR A 175 5.48 -0.76 -18.41
N ARG A 176 4.79 -1.13 -17.34
CA ARG A 176 3.33 -1.28 -17.31
C ARG A 176 2.78 -0.58 -16.09
N THR A 177 1.64 0.09 -16.26
CA THR A 177 0.87 0.64 -15.13
C THR A 177 -0.22 -0.34 -14.73
N TRP A 178 -0.20 -0.69 -13.46
CA TRP A 178 -1.19 -1.53 -12.81
C TRP A 178 -2.10 -0.65 -11.97
N ARG A 179 -3.39 -0.99 -11.89
CA ARG A 179 -4.38 -0.31 -11.04
C ARG A 179 -5.11 -1.32 -10.18
N TYR A 180 -5.36 -0.94 -8.93
CA TYR A 180 -6.22 -1.69 -8.01
C TYR A 180 -6.94 -0.75 -7.06
N GLU A 181 -8.01 -1.25 -6.47
CA GLU A 181 -8.78 -0.58 -5.43
C GLU A 181 -8.56 -1.26 -4.10
N GLN A 182 -8.56 -0.48 -3.03
CA GLN A 182 -8.51 -0.98 -1.65
C GLN A 182 -9.36 -0.09 -0.74
N ASN A 183 -9.66 -0.60 0.46
CA ASN A 183 -10.32 0.17 1.51
C ASN A 183 -9.44 0.13 2.76
N GLY A 184 -8.87 1.27 3.12
CA GLY A 184 -7.98 1.42 4.26
C GLY A 184 -7.11 2.65 4.15
N ALA A 185 -6.75 3.24 5.29
CA ALA A 185 -5.87 4.42 5.33
C ALA A 185 -4.44 4.10 4.88
N GLY A 186 -3.99 2.87 5.09
CA GLY A 186 -2.72 2.34 4.61
C GLY A 186 -2.91 1.31 3.50
N GLY A 187 -1.98 0.38 3.39
CA GLY A 187 -2.02 -0.75 2.46
C GLY A 187 -0.66 -1.38 2.28
N ILE A 188 -0.64 -2.57 1.71
CA ILE A 188 0.59 -3.29 1.37
C ILE A 188 0.51 -3.70 -0.09
N LEU A 189 1.56 -3.42 -0.84
CA LEU A 189 1.73 -3.84 -2.22
C LEU A 189 3.04 -4.59 -2.35
N TYR A 190 2.94 -5.83 -2.79
CA TYR A 190 4.07 -6.62 -3.25
C TYR A 190 4.19 -6.50 -4.77
N ALA A 191 5.39 -6.49 -5.28
CA ALA A 191 5.63 -6.65 -6.70
C ALA A 191 6.96 -7.38 -6.94
N GLY A 192 7.05 -8.07 -8.06
CA GLY A 192 8.27 -8.78 -8.41
C GLY A 192 8.15 -9.55 -9.71
N ASP A 193 9.29 -10.10 -10.15
CA ASP A 193 9.33 -11.04 -11.25
C ASP A 193 8.84 -12.41 -10.76
N TYR A 194 7.50 -12.51 -10.61
CA TYR A 194 6.82 -13.67 -10.09
C TYR A 194 6.18 -14.51 -11.19
N ILE A 195 6.08 -15.82 -10.89
CA ILE A 195 5.13 -16.74 -11.50
C ILE A 195 3.95 -16.85 -10.55
N ARG A 196 2.74 -16.83 -11.07
CA ARG A 196 1.50 -17.14 -10.35
C ARG A 196 0.98 -18.50 -10.78
N GLU A 197 0.67 -19.33 -9.78
CA GLU A 197 -0.04 -20.59 -9.96
C GLU A 197 -1.33 -20.55 -9.13
N ASP A 198 -2.44 -20.89 -9.75
CA ASP A 198 -3.73 -20.97 -9.06
C ASP A 198 -3.97 -22.44 -8.63
N ILE A 199 -4.14 -22.64 -7.32
CA ILE A 199 -4.28 -23.95 -6.70
C ILE A 199 -5.67 -24.05 -6.08
N GLU A 200 -6.46 -25.03 -6.54
CA GLU A 200 -7.75 -25.33 -5.92
C GLU A 200 -7.53 -26.31 -4.76
N ALA A 201 -7.78 -25.87 -3.53
CA ALA A 201 -7.63 -26.68 -2.32
C ALA A 201 -8.55 -26.16 -1.20
N GLY A 202 -9.07 -27.06 -0.37
CA GLY A 202 -9.90 -26.70 0.78
C GLY A 202 -11.18 -25.92 0.44
N GLY A 203 -11.67 -26.01 -0.79
CA GLY A 203 -12.84 -25.25 -1.25
C GLY A 203 -12.55 -23.79 -1.59
N MET A 204 -11.28 -23.42 -1.76
CA MET A 204 -10.85 -22.07 -2.13
C MET A 204 -9.81 -22.09 -3.23
N THR A 205 -9.60 -20.94 -3.88
CA THR A 205 -8.50 -20.71 -4.80
C THR A 205 -7.33 -20.10 -4.05
N ILE A 206 -6.17 -20.75 -4.14
CA ILE A 206 -4.91 -20.23 -3.61
C ILE A 206 -4.11 -19.67 -4.78
N GLN A 207 -3.88 -18.38 -4.77
CA GLN A 207 -2.99 -17.72 -5.70
C GLN A 207 -1.58 -17.79 -5.12
N PHE A 208 -0.77 -18.71 -5.64
CA PHE A 208 0.60 -18.93 -5.20
C PHE A 208 1.58 -18.18 -6.09
N TYR A 209 2.29 -17.22 -5.50
CA TYR A 209 3.28 -16.38 -6.18
C TYR A 209 4.68 -16.73 -5.70
N TYR A 210 5.56 -17.10 -6.62
CA TYR A 210 6.96 -17.31 -6.33
C TYR A 210 7.87 -16.71 -7.41
N GLY A 211 9.10 -16.33 -7.03
CA GLY A 211 10.06 -15.72 -7.94
C GLY A 211 10.38 -16.62 -9.13
N ARG A 212 10.33 -16.09 -10.34
CA ARG A 212 10.62 -16.85 -11.59
C ARG A 212 11.97 -17.56 -11.54
N LYS A 213 12.97 -16.96 -10.93
CA LYS A 213 14.30 -17.58 -10.75
C LYS A 213 14.28 -18.85 -9.88
N HIS A 214 13.23 -19.06 -9.10
CA HIS A 214 13.06 -20.24 -8.24
C HIS A 214 12.22 -21.34 -8.88
N GLN A 215 11.75 -21.15 -10.11
CA GLN A 215 10.80 -22.08 -10.77
C GLN A 215 11.29 -23.53 -10.73
N ALA A 216 12.53 -23.79 -11.16
CA ALA A 216 13.08 -25.15 -11.18
C ALA A 216 13.14 -25.80 -9.79
N VAL A 217 13.44 -25.02 -8.75
CA VAL A 217 13.46 -25.49 -7.36
C VAL A 217 12.05 -25.80 -6.87
N MET A 218 11.09 -24.93 -7.16
CA MET A 218 9.68 -25.11 -6.79
C MET A 218 9.06 -26.34 -7.47
N GLU A 219 9.35 -26.55 -8.75
CA GLU A 219 8.92 -27.74 -9.50
C GLU A 219 9.55 -29.02 -8.94
N ALA A 220 10.88 -29.03 -8.70
CA ALA A 220 11.59 -30.18 -8.13
C ALA A 220 11.09 -30.52 -6.71
N ALA A 221 10.75 -29.53 -5.92
CA ALA A 221 10.18 -29.69 -4.57
C ALA A 221 8.69 -30.03 -4.58
N LYS A 222 8.04 -30.03 -5.74
CA LYS A 222 6.56 -30.18 -5.86
C LYS A 222 5.80 -29.22 -4.96
N ALA A 223 6.23 -27.95 -4.96
CA ALA A 223 5.72 -26.94 -4.04
C ALA A 223 4.19 -26.74 -4.17
N VAL A 224 3.66 -26.79 -5.37
CA VAL A 224 2.19 -26.70 -5.64
C VAL A 224 1.43 -27.86 -4.98
N ASP A 225 1.93 -29.09 -5.15
CA ASP A 225 1.32 -30.28 -4.54
C ASP A 225 1.38 -30.18 -3.00
N ALA A 226 2.50 -29.74 -2.45
CA ALA A 226 2.67 -29.57 -1.01
C ALA A 226 1.71 -28.51 -0.42
N VAL A 227 1.53 -27.38 -1.09
CA VAL A 227 0.56 -26.35 -0.68
C VAL A 227 -0.84 -26.93 -0.68
N LYS A 228 -1.21 -27.65 -1.75
CA LYS A 228 -2.52 -28.29 -1.85
C LYS A 228 -2.77 -29.29 -0.71
N GLU A 229 -1.83 -30.19 -0.47
CA GLU A 229 -1.92 -31.21 0.59
C GLU A 229 -2.10 -30.57 1.98
N VAL A 230 -1.33 -29.52 2.28
CA VAL A 230 -1.40 -28.82 3.57
C VAL A 230 -2.76 -28.15 3.74
N VAL A 231 -3.26 -27.45 2.72
CA VAL A 231 -4.55 -26.76 2.82
C VAL A 231 -5.72 -27.75 2.90
N ASP A 232 -5.72 -28.81 2.11
CA ASP A 232 -6.73 -29.87 2.17
C ASP A 232 -6.73 -30.55 3.56
N TYR A 233 -5.55 -30.87 4.09
CA TYR A 233 -5.41 -31.44 5.45
C TYR A 233 -5.95 -30.49 6.52
N CYS A 234 -5.58 -29.22 6.48
CA CYS A 234 -6.05 -28.22 7.45
C CYS A 234 -7.57 -28.06 7.38
N THR A 235 -8.13 -28.04 6.18
CA THR A 235 -9.58 -27.90 5.97
C THR A 235 -10.34 -29.11 6.51
N GLU A 236 -9.82 -30.32 6.28
CA GLU A 236 -10.43 -31.56 6.76
C GLU A 236 -10.43 -31.66 8.29
N HIS A 237 -9.33 -31.25 8.95
CA HIS A 237 -9.14 -31.46 10.38
C HIS A 237 -9.59 -30.28 11.25
N TYR A 238 -9.55 -29.06 10.72
CA TYR A 238 -9.83 -27.82 11.46
C TYR A 238 -11.00 -27.02 10.90
N GLY A 239 -11.58 -27.46 9.80
CA GLY A 239 -12.68 -26.77 9.10
C GLY A 239 -12.17 -25.78 8.05
N SER A 240 -13.11 -25.19 7.31
CA SER A 240 -12.79 -24.27 6.22
C SER A 240 -12.05 -23.04 6.75
N LEU A 241 -10.99 -22.67 6.03
CA LEU A 241 -10.25 -21.45 6.28
C LEU A 241 -11.09 -20.25 5.81
N SER A 242 -11.75 -19.57 6.74
CA SER A 242 -12.45 -18.33 6.41
C SER A 242 -11.67 -17.15 6.95
N PHE A 243 -10.90 -16.51 6.10
CA PHE A 243 -10.14 -15.31 6.47
C PHE A 243 -10.96 -14.01 6.31
N GLY A 244 -12.27 -14.09 6.11
CA GLY A 244 -13.13 -12.95 5.87
C GLY A 244 -12.88 -12.23 4.53
N THR A 245 -12.03 -12.79 3.67
CA THR A 245 -11.60 -12.20 2.40
C THR A 245 -12.21 -12.88 1.17
N GLY A 246 -13.23 -13.74 1.36
CA GLY A 246 -13.83 -14.52 0.30
C GLY A 246 -13.15 -15.86 0.09
N GLU A 247 -13.26 -16.41 -1.12
CA GLU A 247 -12.81 -17.76 -1.49
C GLU A 247 -11.37 -17.80 -2.03
N THR A 248 -10.63 -16.70 -1.92
CA THR A 248 -9.27 -16.56 -2.47
C THR A 248 -8.26 -16.24 -1.38
N LEU A 249 -7.17 -17.01 -1.35
CA LEU A 249 -6.00 -16.79 -0.50
C LEU A 249 -4.79 -16.48 -1.38
N LYS A 250 -4.02 -15.44 -1.04
CA LYS A 250 -2.73 -15.15 -1.67
C LYS A 250 -1.60 -15.68 -0.82
N LEU A 251 -0.75 -16.49 -1.43
CA LEU A 251 0.48 -17.00 -0.82
C LEU A 251 1.66 -16.46 -1.63
N ILE A 252 2.43 -15.57 -1.04
CA ILE A 252 3.47 -14.83 -1.73
C ILE A 252 4.83 -15.20 -1.14
N GLN A 253 5.73 -15.72 -1.99
CA GLN A 253 7.12 -15.90 -1.59
C GLN A 253 7.74 -14.53 -1.35
N SER A 254 8.14 -14.28 -0.12
CA SER A 254 8.76 -13.03 0.30
C SER A 254 10.18 -13.30 0.80
N ARG A 255 11.06 -12.30 0.72
CA ARG A 255 12.37 -12.34 1.39
C ARG A 255 12.26 -11.95 2.86
N VAL A 256 11.09 -11.50 3.26
CA VAL A 256 10.79 -11.14 4.64
C VAL A 256 10.63 -12.43 5.45
N ALA A 257 11.48 -12.62 6.44
CA ALA A 257 11.36 -13.72 7.38
C ALA A 257 10.26 -13.39 8.40
N GLY A 258 9.19 -14.16 8.43
CA GLY A 258 8.10 -14.04 9.39
C GLY A 258 6.81 -13.51 8.73
N GLY A 259 6.09 -14.40 8.15
CA GLY A 259 4.69 -14.24 7.76
C GLY A 259 3.78 -14.85 8.81
#